data_fe25fc8147eca55ecf286300c9de60f7
#
_entry.id   fe25fc8147eca55ecf286300c9de60f7
#
_cell.length_a   1.000
_cell.length_b   1.000
_cell.length_c   1.000
_cell.angle_alpha   90.00
_cell.angle_beta   90.00
_cell.angle_gamma   90.00
#
_symmetry.space_group_name_H-M   'P 1'
#
loop_
_entity.id
_entity.type
_entity.pdbx_description
1 polymer ?
#
loop_
_entity_poly.entity_id
_entity_poly.type
_entity_poly.pdbx_seq_one_letter_code
_entity_poly.pdbx_strand_id
1 'polypeptide(L)'
;AHGPQLMVQVYIDEGAMLPAEAASEAIAAARSGDRLDAYPEALKKSWVWKELRLVRNAQPAVAHWGGLLGTLYAGFDMWLGTLGLRLPWTLKHKPDHERIRRKDASRPIVYPKADGVLTFDRLSSVFISNTNHEEDQPVHLTLKDPTVPTRINLPLYDGPEQRYCPAAVYEFVEENGVVRLQINAQNCVHCKTCDIKDPTQNIHWVAPEGGGGPNYPNM
;
A
#
# COMPACT_ATOMS: atom_id res chain seq x y z
N ALA A 1 -12.33 22.85 13.60
CA ALA A 1 -11.12 22.41 12.90
C ALA A 1 -11.21 20.89 12.72
N HIS A 2 -11.52 20.44 11.54
CA HIS A 2 -11.58 19.02 11.21
C HIS A 2 -10.15 18.54 10.98
N GLY A 3 -9.75 17.49 11.72
CA GLY A 3 -8.38 16.96 11.67
C GLY A 3 -8.06 16.22 10.35
N PRO A 4 -6.77 15.90 10.13
CA PRO A 4 -6.29 15.23 8.90
C PRO A 4 -7.04 13.92 8.57
N GLN A 5 -7.53 13.21 9.57
CA GLN A 5 -8.29 11.96 9.40
C GLN A 5 -9.61 12.16 8.65
N LEU A 6 -10.31 13.27 8.90
CA LEU A 6 -11.56 13.58 8.21
C LEU A 6 -11.32 13.86 6.72
N MET A 7 -10.21 14.53 6.40
CA MET A 7 -9.85 14.80 4.99
C MET A 7 -9.57 13.48 4.22
N VAL A 8 -8.82 12.57 4.80
CA VAL A 8 -8.55 11.26 4.17
C VAL A 8 -9.85 10.50 3.93
N GLN A 9 -10.77 10.48 4.89
CA GLN A 9 -12.06 9.83 4.76
C GLN A 9 -12.88 10.40 3.60
N VAL A 10 -12.94 11.72 3.48
CA VAL A 10 -13.66 12.39 2.39
C VAL A 10 -13.10 12.02 1.00
N TYR A 11 -11.77 11.89 0.84
CA TYR A 11 -11.17 11.42 -0.42
C TYR A 11 -11.54 9.98 -0.75
N ILE A 12 -11.59 9.11 0.25
CA ILE A 12 -11.98 7.70 0.08
C ILE A 12 -13.45 7.62 -0.32
N ASP A 13 -14.31 8.35 0.37
CA ASP A 13 -15.75 8.34 0.14
C ASP A 13 -16.09 8.84 -1.28
N GLU A 14 -15.55 9.97 -1.71
CA GLU A 14 -15.73 10.47 -3.08
C GLU A 14 -15.17 9.49 -4.11
N GLY A 15 -13.98 8.93 -3.85
CA GLY A 15 -13.34 7.93 -4.72
C GLY A 15 -14.14 6.63 -4.85
N ALA A 16 -14.93 6.26 -3.85
CA ALA A 16 -15.81 5.09 -3.85
C ALA A 16 -17.19 5.39 -4.46
N MET A 17 -17.73 6.58 -4.24
CA MET A 17 -19.06 6.97 -4.73
C MET A 17 -19.12 7.03 -6.25
N LEU A 18 -18.15 7.66 -6.91
CA LEU A 18 -18.15 7.84 -8.36
C LEU A 18 -18.19 6.50 -9.16
N PRO A 19 -17.38 5.47 -8.83
CA PRO A 19 -17.50 4.18 -9.51
C PRO A 19 -18.80 3.45 -9.15
N ALA A 20 -19.32 3.61 -7.93
CA ALA A 20 -20.59 3.02 -7.53
C ALA A 20 -21.78 3.61 -8.33
N GLU A 21 -21.79 4.92 -8.53
CA GLU A 21 -22.78 5.60 -9.37
C GLU A 21 -22.71 5.11 -10.82
N ALA A 22 -21.50 5.07 -11.42
CA ALA A 22 -21.29 4.60 -12.78
C ALA A 22 -21.73 3.12 -12.95
N ALA A 23 -21.46 2.28 -11.95
CA ALA A 23 -21.89 0.88 -11.96
C ALA A 23 -23.41 0.75 -11.82
N SER A 24 -24.04 1.52 -10.95
CA SER A 24 -25.48 1.55 -10.76
C SER A 24 -26.21 1.96 -12.05
N GLU A 25 -25.74 2.98 -12.74
CA GLU A 25 -26.28 3.42 -14.03
C GLU A 25 -26.12 2.32 -15.12
N ALA A 26 -24.98 1.64 -15.15
CA ALA A 26 -24.75 0.55 -16.09
C ALA A 26 -25.72 -0.62 -15.85
N ILE A 27 -25.93 -0.99 -14.59
CA ILE A 27 -26.89 -2.05 -14.19
C ILE A 27 -28.32 -1.64 -14.55
N ALA A 28 -28.73 -0.42 -14.24
CA ALA A 28 -30.06 0.09 -14.56
C ALA A 28 -30.31 0.13 -16.08
N ALA A 29 -29.27 0.34 -16.87
CA ALA A 29 -29.33 0.30 -18.34
C ALA A 29 -29.16 -1.11 -18.92
N ALA A 30 -29.12 -2.16 -18.09
CA ALA A 30 -28.92 -3.57 -18.48
C ALA A 30 -27.62 -3.81 -19.30
N ARG A 31 -26.60 -3.00 -19.07
CA ARG A 31 -25.28 -3.16 -19.70
C ARG A 31 -24.46 -4.17 -18.91
N SER A 32 -24.03 -5.24 -19.53
CA SER A 32 -23.16 -6.26 -18.94
C SER A 32 -21.78 -6.25 -19.61
N GLY A 33 -20.72 -6.52 -18.85
CA GLY A 33 -19.35 -6.48 -19.37
C GLY A 33 -18.87 -5.08 -19.78
N ASP A 34 -19.52 -4.04 -19.27
CA ASP A 34 -19.22 -2.65 -19.59
C ASP A 34 -17.93 -2.15 -18.93
N ARG A 35 -17.21 -1.29 -19.63
CA ARG A 35 -15.97 -0.70 -19.17
C ARG A 35 -16.14 0.48 -18.21
N LEU A 36 -17.35 0.95 -17.96
CA LEU A 36 -17.68 2.07 -17.10
C LEU A 36 -16.89 3.36 -17.43
N ASP A 37 -16.80 3.73 -18.70
CA ASP A 37 -16.04 4.92 -19.14
C ASP A 37 -16.58 6.24 -18.54
N ALA A 38 -17.80 6.25 -18.03
CA ALA A 38 -18.36 7.38 -17.27
C ALA A 38 -17.57 7.69 -15.98
N TYR A 39 -17.02 6.67 -15.31
CA TYR A 39 -16.25 6.87 -14.07
C TYR A 39 -15.00 7.75 -14.25
N PRO A 40 -14.05 7.45 -15.16
CA PRO A 40 -12.88 8.32 -15.34
C PRO A 40 -13.23 9.74 -15.78
N GLU A 41 -14.33 9.94 -16.49
CA GLU A 41 -14.81 11.28 -16.87
C GLU A 41 -15.37 12.06 -15.66
N ALA A 42 -16.14 11.39 -14.80
CA ALA A 42 -16.64 11.98 -13.55
C ALA A 42 -15.48 12.33 -12.61
N LEU A 43 -14.52 11.40 -12.44
CA LEU A 43 -13.33 11.62 -11.61
C LEU A 43 -12.52 12.84 -12.07
N LYS A 44 -12.27 13.01 -13.36
CA LYS A 44 -11.54 14.17 -13.90
C LYS A 44 -12.23 15.50 -13.62
N LYS A 45 -13.57 15.51 -13.50
CA LYS A 45 -14.35 16.69 -13.18
C LYS A 45 -14.41 16.99 -11.69
N SER A 46 -14.16 15.99 -10.85
CA SER A 46 -14.24 16.08 -9.39
C SER A 46 -13.20 17.03 -8.79
N TRP A 47 -13.46 17.51 -7.58
CA TRP A 47 -12.51 18.30 -6.81
C TRP A 47 -11.29 17.48 -6.40
N VAL A 48 -11.47 16.18 -6.12
CA VAL A 48 -10.40 15.22 -5.80
C VAL A 48 -9.32 15.21 -6.88
N TRP A 49 -9.73 15.10 -8.15
CA TRP A 49 -8.80 15.15 -9.26
C TRP A 49 -8.00 16.45 -9.33
N LYS A 50 -8.67 17.58 -9.11
CA LYS A 50 -8.03 18.90 -9.14
C LYS A 50 -6.96 19.02 -8.07
N GLU A 51 -7.26 18.54 -6.87
CA GLU A 51 -6.37 18.61 -5.71
C GLU A 51 -5.20 17.62 -5.83
N LEU A 52 -5.46 16.36 -6.20
CA LEU A 52 -4.41 15.38 -6.48
C LEU A 52 -3.46 15.87 -7.58
N ARG A 53 -4.00 16.56 -8.59
CA ARG A 53 -3.17 17.16 -9.65
C ARG A 53 -2.36 18.35 -9.16
N LEU A 54 -2.83 19.10 -8.18
CA LEU A 54 -2.08 20.19 -7.54
C LEU A 54 -0.86 19.65 -6.81
N VAL A 55 -1.01 18.57 -6.06
CA VAL A 55 0.04 18.01 -5.19
C VAL A 55 0.90 16.92 -5.89
N ARG A 56 0.72 16.68 -7.19
CA ARG A 56 1.33 15.57 -7.93
C ARG A 56 2.85 15.48 -7.83
N ASN A 57 3.53 16.60 -7.62
CA ASN A 57 4.99 16.68 -7.51
C ASN A 57 5.51 16.57 -6.08
N ALA A 58 4.65 16.62 -5.05
CA ALA A 58 5.07 16.69 -3.65
C ALA A 58 5.83 15.41 -3.22
N GLN A 59 5.21 14.25 -3.40
CA GLN A 59 5.83 12.98 -3.01
C GLN A 59 7.08 12.64 -3.85
N PRO A 60 7.10 12.81 -5.18
CA PRO A 60 8.31 12.65 -5.98
C PRO A 60 9.44 13.60 -5.57
N ALA A 61 9.15 14.86 -5.24
CA ALA A 61 10.16 15.82 -4.81
C ALA A 61 10.85 15.38 -3.51
N VAL A 62 10.07 14.98 -2.51
CA VAL A 62 10.62 14.46 -1.23
C VAL A 62 11.43 13.17 -1.48
N ALA A 63 10.99 12.34 -2.39
CA ALA A 63 11.68 11.11 -2.75
C ALA A 63 13.02 11.34 -3.45
N HIS A 64 13.16 12.42 -4.25
CA HIS A 64 14.39 12.76 -4.98
C HIS A 64 15.37 13.56 -4.14
N TRP A 65 14.89 14.53 -3.37
CA TRP A 65 15.75 15.52 -2.69
C TRP A 65 15.70 15.44 -1.17
N GLY A 66 15.02 14.43 -0.61
CA GLY A 66 14.89 14.24 0.84
C GLY A 66 13.88 15.18 1.47
N GLY A 67 13.76 15.08 2.81
CA GLY A 67 12.70 15.78 3.55
C GLY A 67 12.78 17.29 3.45
N LEU A 68 13.97 17.89 3.58
CA LEU A 68 14.09 19.35 3.60
C LEU A 68 13.89 19.98 2.22
N LEU A 69 14.76 19.66 1.26
CA LEU A 69 14.71 20.27 -0.07
C LEU A 69 13.46 19.87 -0.86
N GLY A 70 13.03 18.60 -0.71
CA GLY A 70 11.81 18.12 -1.32
C GLY A 70 10.56 18.82 -0.81
N THR A 71 10.48 19.09 0.50
CA THR A 71 9.36 19.84 1.08
C THR A 71 9.36 21.30 0.65
N LEU A 72 10.52 21.96 0.59
CA LEU A 72 10.62 23.32 0.10
C LEU A 72 10.14 23.44 -1.37
N TYR A 73 10.59 22.50 -2.22
CA TYR A 73 10.12 22.46 -3.62
C TYR A 73 8.62 22.18 -3.70
N ALA A 74 8.11 21.20 -2.95
CA ALA A 74 6.70 20.87 -2.94
C ALA A 74 5.84 22.05 -2.49
N GLY A 75 6.25 22.74 -1.42
CA GLY A 75 5.57 23.94 -0.93
C GLY A 75 5.55 25.05 -1.98
N PHE A 76 6.66 25.29 -2.68
CA PHE A 76 6.74 26.27 -3.76
C PHE A 76 5.82 25.92 -4.95
N ASP A 77 5.83 24.66 -5.40
CA ASP A 77 4.98 24.18 -6.50
C ASP A 77 3.49 24.32 -6.16
N MET A 78 3.12 23.92 -4.93
CA MET A 78 1.75 24.07 -4.43
C MET A 78 1.34 25.53 -4.31
N TRP A 79 2.22 26.42 -3.80
CA TRP A 79 1.95 27.85 -3.71
C TRP A 79 1.75 28.48 -5.08
N LEU A 80 2.57 28.17 -6.08
CA LEU A 80 2.35 28.60 -7.46
C LEU A 80 0.99 28.12 -7.97
N GLY A 81 0.61 26.88 -7.65
CA GLY A 81 -0.67 26.29 -8.03
C GLY A 81 -1.88 27.05 -7.46
N THR A 82 -1.80 27.59 -6.24
CA THR A 82 -2.85 28.43 -5.64
C THR A 82 -3.01 29.77 -6.36
N LEU A 83 -1.94 30.27 -6.99
CA LEU A 83 -1.96 31.47 -7.84
C LEU A 83 -2.43 31.19 -9.29
N GLY A 84 -2.85 29.95 -9.58
CA GLY A 84 -3.23 29.52 -10.93
C GLY A 84 -2.04 29.23 -11.86
N LEU A 85 -0.82 29.37 -11.38
CA LEU A 85 0.40 29.07 -12.12
C LEU A 85 0.76 27.60 -11.89
N ARG A 86 0.99 26.85 -12.97
CA ARG A 86 1.33 25.41 -12.87
C ARG A 86 2.63 25.13 -13.61
N LEU A 87 3.50 24.38 -12.93
CA LEU A 87 4.69 23.88 -13.59
C LEU A 87 4.29 22.90 -14.70
N PRO A 88 4.89 23.01 -15.90
CA PRO A 88 4.49 22.21 -17.05
C PRO A 88 4.92 20.73 -16.96
N TRP A 89 5.78 20.38 -16.02
CA TRP A 89 6.27 19.03 -15.82
C TRP A 89 5.64 18.32 -14.62
N THR A 90 5.73 17.00 -14.63
CA THR A 90 5.46 16.13 -13.49
C THR A 90 6.73 15.34 -13.20
N LEU A 91 7.19 15.39 -11.95
CA LEU A 91 8.36 14.63 -11.52
C LEU A 91 8.05 13.13 -11.60
N LYS A 92 8.96 12.36 -12.21
CA LYS A 92 8.83 10.91 -12.25
C LYS A 92 9.29 10.31 -10.92
N HIS A 93 8.63 9.25 -10.53
CA HIS A 93 8.96 8.47 -9.33
C HIS A 93 9.29 7.04 -9.76
N LYS A 94 10.36 6.48 -9.20
CA LYS A 94 10.68 5.08 -9.42
C LYS A 94 9.69 4.17 -8.70
N PRO A 95 9.37 2.99 -9.25
CA PRO A 95 8.57 1.99 -8.56
C PRO A 95 9.17 1.65 -7.18
N ASP A 96 8.32 1.39 -6.21
CA ASP A 96 8.74 1.19 -4.82
C ASP A 96 9.64 -0.03 -4.63
N HIS A 97 9.44 -1.10 -5.40
CA HIS A 97 10.27 -2.30 -5.36
C HIS A 97 11.73 -2.04 -5.79
N GLU A 98 11.96 -1.10 -6.70
CA GLU A 98 13.31 -0.71 -7.13
C GLU A 98 14.06 0.15 -6.10
N ARG A 99 13.40 0.59 -5.04
CA ARG A 99 13.96 1.47 -4.00
C ARG A 99 14.45 0.73 -2.76
N ILE A 100 14.17 -0.56 -2.66
CA ILE A 100 14.67 -1.38 -1.55
C ILE A 100 16.18 -1.53 -1.71
N ARG A 101 16.89 -1.11 -0.68
CA ARG A 101 18.35 -1.21 -0.64
C ARG A 101 18.78 -2.61 -0.22
N ARG A 102 19.90 -3.05 -0.77
CA ARG A 102 20.55 -4.29 -0.33
C ARG A 102 21.04 -4.16 1.11
N LYS A 103 21.13 -5.28 1.82
CA LYS A 103 21.54 -5.30 3.23
C LYS A 103 22.96 -4.77 3.46
N ASP A 104 23.87 -5.01 2.50
CA ASP A 104 25.26 -4.52 2.53
C ASP A 104 25.36 -2.99 2.40
N ALA A 105 24.39 -2.34 1.77
CA ALA A 105 24.28 -0.89 1.62
C ALA A 105 23.37 -0.23 2.66
N SER A 106 22.95 -0.97 3.69
CA SER A 106 21.99 -0.50 4.69
C SER A 106 22.53 -0.70 6.10
N ARG A 107 22.12 0.17 7.02
CA ARG A 107 22.37 -0.01 8.45
C ARG A 107 21.05 -0.40 9.14
N PRO A 108 21.06 -1.39 10.06
CA PRO A 108 19.90 -1.71 10.86
C PRO A 108 19.42 -0.48 11.64
N ILE A 109 18.11 -0.24 11.61
CA ILE A 109 17.50 0.83 12.42
C ILE A 109 17.11 0.18 13.75
N VAL A 110 17.59 0.74 14.85
CA VAL A 110 17.20 0.33 16.20
C VAL A 110 15.99 1.17 16.61
N TYR A 111 14.84 0.55 16.69
CA TYR A 111 13.61 1.20 17.16
C TYR A 111 13.52 1.11 18.68
N PRO A 112 12.93 2.12 19.36
CA PRO A 112 12.57 2.02 20.77
C PRO A 112 11.68 0.79 21.01
N LYS A 113 11.87 0.12 22.14
CA LYS A 113 10.95 -0.95 22.55
C LYS A 113 9.58 -0.38 22.85
N ALA A 114 8.55 -1.08 22.43
CA ALA A 114 7.17 -0.77 22.83
C ALA A 114 7.01 -0.90 24.35
N ASP A 115 6.23 0.00 24.96
CA ASP A 115 6.00 0.03 26.41
C ASP A 115 4.87 -0.89 26.88
N GLY A 116 4.07 -1.42 25.95
CA GLY A 116 2.92 -2.28 26.23
C GLY A 116 1.71 -1.55 26.83
N VAL A 117 1.74 -0.22 26.89
CA VAL A 117 0.66 0.62 27.46
C VAL A 117 0.10 1.56 26.40
N LEU A 118 0.95 2.40 25.79
CA LEU A 118 0.60 3.32 24.69
C LEU A 118 1.10 2.81 23.34
N THR A 119 2.17 2.02 23.36
CA THR A 119 2.79 1.46 22.17
C THR A 119 2.92 -0.05 22.30
N PHE A 120 2.61 -0.76 21.24
CA PHE A 120 2.67 -2.23 21.20
C PHE A 120 3.63 -2.67 20.09
N ASP A 121 4.30 -3.80 20.29
CA ASP A 121 5.04 -4.45 19.23
C ASP A 121 4.09 -5.00 18.15
N ARG A 122 4.65 -5.34 16.98
CA ARG A 122 3.86 -5.76 15.82
C ARG A 122 3.01 -7.00 16.11
N LEU A 123 3.54 -8.01 16.79
CA LEU A 123 2.80 -9.25 17.07
C LEU A 123 1.66 -9.01 18.05
N SER A 124 1.90 -8.22 19.09
CA SER A 124 0.86 -7.81 20.03
C SER A 124 -0.24 -7.01 19.33
N SER A 125 0.11 -6.10 18.42
CA SER A 125 -0.85 -5.33 17.63
C SER A 125 -1.71 -6.22 16.73
N VAL A 126 -1.09 -7.20 16.05
CA VAL A 126 -1.82 -8.19 15.23
C VAL A 126 -2.77 -9.02 16.07
N PHE A 127 -2.33 -9.48 17.25
CA PHE A 127 -3.17 -10.25 18.16
C PHE A 127 -4.39 -9.43 18.65
N ILE A 128 -4.17 -8.16 19.06
CA ILE A 128 -5.24 -7.27 19.53
C ILE A 128 -6.24 -6.96 18.42
N SER A 129 -5.79 -6.79 17.18
CA SER A 129 -6.66 -6.51 16.02
C SER A 129 -7.64 -7.65 15.74
N ASN A 130 -7.27 -8.87 16.13
CA ASN A 130 -8.02 -10.10 15.90
C ASN A 130 -8.46 -10.29 14.43
N THR A 131 -7.64 -9.79 13.51
CA THR A 131 -7.86 -9.95 12.07
C THR A 131 -7.87 -11.42 11.69
N ASN A 132 -8.88 -11.84 10.97
CA ASN A 132 -9.02 -13.22 10.51
C ASN A 132 -9.68 -13.28 9.14
N HIS A 133 -9.59 -14.44 8.49
CA HIS A 133 -10.22 -14.75 7.21
C HIS A 133 -11.05 -16.02 7.36
N GLU A 134 -12.00 -16.21 6.48
CA GLU A 134 -12.68 -17.50 6.36
C GLU A 134 -11.71 -18.55 5.85
N GLU A 135 -11.78 -19.77 6.41
CA GLU A 135 -10.78 -20.82 6.16
C GLU A 135 -10.85 -21.39 4.74
N ASP A 136 -12.02 -21.33 4.11
CA ASP A 136 -12.30 -21.84 2.77
C ASP A 136 -12.07 -20.79 1.65
N GLN A 137 -11.62 -19.59 2.00
CA GLN A 137 -11.29 -18.58 0.98
C GLN A 137 -10.13 -19.04 0.10
N PRO A 138 -10.16 -18.74 -1.20
CA PRO A 138 -9.03 -18.96 -2.10
C PRO A 138 -7.77 -18.23 -1.61
N VAL A 139 -6.60 -18.84 -1.80
CA VAL A 139 -5.32 -18.25 -1.39
C VAL A 139 -5.08 -16.94 -2.14
N HIS A 140 -4.99 -15.83 -1.41
CA HIS A 140 -4.79 -14.49 -1.98
C HIS A 140 -3.32 -14.05 -2.06
N LEU A 141 -2.41 -14.73 -1.34
CA LEU A 141 -0.97 -14.48 -1.36
C LEU A 141 -0.26 -15.65 -2.06
N THR A 142 0.20 -15.42 -3.27
CA THR A 142 0.87 -16.44 -4.08
C THR A 142 2.30 -16.03 -4.41
N LEU A 143 3.17 -17.01 -4.61
CA LEU A 143 4.55 -16.81 -5.07
C LEU A 143 4.66 -17.29 -6.50
N LYS A 144 5.27 -16.49 -7.39
CA LYS A 144 5.57 -16.90 -8.76
C LYS A 144 6.63 -18.04 -8.76
N ASP A 145 7.62 -17.92 -7.89
CA ASP A 145 8.67 -18.93 -7.66
C ASP A 145 8.91 -19.06 -6.15
N PRO A 146 8.59 -20.21 -5.53
CA PRO A 146 8.75 -20.42 -4.10
C PRO A 146 10.22 -20.43 -3.63
N THR A 147 11.20 -20.52 -4.51
CA THR A 147 12.62 -20.52 -4.18
C THR A 147 13.21 -19.11 -4.04
N VAL A 148 12.59 -18.10 -4.65
CA VAL A 148 13.09 -16.71 -4.67
C VAL A 148 13.29 -16.12 -3.29
N PRO A 149 12.37 -16.29 -2.31
CA PRO A 149 12.54 -15.72 -0.98
C PRO A 149 13.83 -16.15 -0.31
N THR A 150 14.16 -17.43 -0.37
CA THR A 150 15.37 -17.98 0.28
C THR A 150 16.63 -17.82 -0.57
N ARG A 151 16.51 -17.91 -1.89
CA ARG A 151 17.64 -17.83 -2.82
C ARG A 151 18.08 -16.41 -3.12
N ILE A 152 17.18 -15.46 -3.14
CA ILE A 152 17.43 -14.07 -3.56
C ILE A 152 17.14 -13.08 -2.45
N ASN A 153 15.91 -13.05 -1.93
CA ASN A 153 15.47 -12.00 -1.02
C ASN A 153 16.17 -12.06 0.34
N LEU A 154 16.31 -13.24 0.91
CA LEU A 154 17.00 -13.41 2.18
C LEU A 154 18.51 -13.07 2.10
N PRO A 155 19.31 -13.61 1.14
CA PRO A 155 20.73 -13.29 1.07
C PRO A 155 21.03 -11.86 0.65
N LEU A 156 20.25 -11.24 -0.24
CA LEU A 156 20.54 -9.90 -0.76
C LEU A 156 19.90 -8.76 0.06
N TYR A 157 18.70 -8.97 0.59
CA TYR A 157 17.89 -7.94 1.24
C TYR A 157 17.55 -8.29 2.70
N ASP A 158 18.02 -9.42 3.20
CA ASP A 158 17.79 -9.90 4.57
C ASP A 158 16.29 -10.14 4.87
N GLY A 159 15.59 -10.79 3.93
CA GLY A 159 14.18 -11.12 4.05
C GLY A 159 13.28 -9.90 4.22
N PRO A 160 13.18 -9.03 3.21
CA PRO A 160 12.44 -7.77 3.33
C PRO A 160 10.95 -8.01 3.56
N GLU A 161 10.42 -9.17 3.19
CA GLU A 161 9.03 -9.59 3.36
C GLU A 161 8.58 -9.48 4.82
N GLN A 162 9.41 -9.92 5.74
CA GLN A 162 9.11 -9.87 7.18
C GLN A 162 9.21 -8.46 7.78
N ARG A 163 9.75 -7.47 7.03
CA ARG A 163 9.91 -6.09 7.50
C ARG A 163 8.87 -5.15 6.95
N TYR A 164 8.58 -5.21 5.65
CA TYR A 164 7.59 -4.32 5.07
C TYR A 164 6.15 -4.75 5.35
N CYS A 165 5.92 -6.00 5.78
CA CYS A 165 4.59 -6.44 6.15
C CYS A 165 4.22 -5.91 7.56
N PRO A 166 3.15 -5.11 7.70
CA PRO A 166 2.73 -4.57 8.99
C PRO A 166 2.06 -5.63 9.88
N ALA A 167 1.57 -6.71 9.28
CA ALA A 167 0.71 -7.70 9.95
C ALA A 167 1.43 -9.03 10.23
N ALA A 168 2.76 -9.08 10.20
CA ALA A 168 3.55 -10.29 10.47
C ALA A 168 3.10 -11.53 9.67
N VAL A 169 2.74 -11.32 8.40
CA VAL A 169 2.31 -12.40 7.50
C VAL A 169 3.48 -13.28 7.09
N TYR A 170 4.67 -12.71 6.92
CA TYR A 170 5.85 -13.39 6.41
C TYR A 170 6.88 -13.62 7.50
N GLU A 171 7.35 -14.85 7.59
CA GLU A 171 8.41 -15.26 8.52
C GLU A 171 9.37 -16.22 7.83
N PHE A 172 10.67 -16.06 8.06
CA PHE A 172 11.65 -17.08 7.71
C PHE A 172 11.83 -18.02 8.89
N VAL A 173 11.45 -19.26 8.68
CA VAL A 173 11.55 -20.34 9.70
C VAL A 173 12.60 -21.36 9.26
N GLU A 174 13.34 -21.89 10.23
CA GLU A 174 14.33 -22.94 9.99
C GLU A 174 13.79 -24.27 10.52
N GLU A 175 13.64 -25.24 9.64
CA GLU A 175 13.20 -26.59 9.97
C GLU A 175 14.23 -27.59 9.45
N ASN A 176 14.81 -28.39 10.34
CA ASN A 176 15.83 -29.42 10.01
C ASN A 176 17.03 -28.86 9.23
N GLY A 177 17.46 -27.63 9.56
CA GLY A 177 18.58 -26.97 8.87
C GLY A 177 18.22 -26.35 7.51
N VAL A 178 16.95 -26.36 7.12
CA VAL A 178 16.46 -25.74 5.89
C VAL A 178 15.61 -24.52 6.23
N VAL A 179 16.01 -23.38 5.67
CA VAL A 179 15.25 -22.12 5.81
C VAL A 179 14.19 -22.06 4.74
N ARG A 180 12.95 -21.75 5.15
CA ARG A 180 11.83 -21.51 4.24
C ARG A 180 11.06 -20.26 4.61
N LEU A 181 10.36 -19.66 3.64
CA LEU A 181 9.39 -18.61 3.91
C LEU A 181 8.06 -19.24 4.35
N GLN A 182 7.57 -18.85 5.51
CA GLN A 182 6.23 -19.16 5.98
C GLN A 182 5.31 -17.96 5.73
N ILE A 183 4.10 -18.21 5.25
CA ILE A 183 3.08 -17.20 4.96
C ILE A 183 1.88 -17.42 5.87
N ASN A 184 1.72 -16.57 6.88
CA ASN A 184 0.60 -16.58 7.83
C ASN A 184 -0.54 -15.73 7.27
N ALA A 185 -1.22 -16.23 6.24
CA ALA A 185 -2.22 -15.47 5.46
C ALA A 185 -3.41 -14.97 6.30
N GLN A 186 -3.74 -15.65 7.39
CA GLN A 186 -4.80 -15.25 8.33
C GLN A 186 -4.56 -13.89 8.98
N ASN A 187 -3.29 -13.45 9.10
CA ASN A 187 -2.95 -12.14 9.65
C ASN A 187 -3.06 -11.01 8.61
N CYS A 188 -3.31 -11.32 7.35
CA CYS A 188 -3.22 -10.35 6.28
C CYS A 188 -4.34 -9.31 6.35
N VAL A 189 -3.97 -8.02 6.35
CA VAL A 189 -4.88 -6.87 6.35
C VAL A 189 -5.15 -6.32 4.94
N HIS A 190 -4.80 -7.05 3.90
CA HIS A 190 -4.98 -6.69 2.49
C HIS A 190 -4.42 -5.31 2.07
N CYS A 191 -3.36 -4.84 2.73
CA CYS A 191 -2.74 -3.54 2.42
C CYS A 191 -1.91 -3.52 1.11
N LYS A 192 -1.69 -4.66 0.46
CA LYS A 192 -0.90 -4.83 -0.77
C LYS A 192 0.57 -4.38 -0.69
N THR A 193 1.08 -4.03 0.47
CA THR A 193 2.47 -3.57 0.62
C THR A 193 3.46 -4.59 0.08
N CYS A 194 3.21 -5.88 0.25
CA CYS A 194 4.07 -6.96 -0.23
C CYS A 194 4.15 -7.01 -1.77
N ASP A 195 3.01 -6.95 -2.46
CA ASP A 195 2.93 -6.95 -3.92
C ASP A 195 3.64 -5.72 -4.53
N ILE A 196 3.55 -4.56 -3.86
CA ILE A 196 4.17 -3.30 -4.30
C ILE A 196 5.67 -3.25 -3.99
N LYS A 197 6.09 -3.75 -2.82
CA LYS A 197 7.44 -3.57 -2.28
C LYS A 197 8.41 -4.70 -2.58
N ASP A 198 7.93 -5.89 -2.96
CA ASP A 198 8.83 -7.02 -3.20
C ASP A 198 9.87 -6.69 -4.28
N PRO A 199 11.18 -6.67 -3.94
CA PRO A 199 12.23 -6.28 -4.88
C PRO A 199 12.32 -7.18 -6.11
N THR A 200 11.86 -8.41 -5.99
CA THR A 200 11.82 -9.39 -7.09
C THR A 200 10.47 -9.47 -7.79
N GLN A 201 9.44 -8.76 -7.27
CA GLN A 201 8.06 -8.84 -7.77
C GLN A 201 7.56 -10.30 -7.85
N ASN A 202 8.00 -11.12 -6.92
CA ASN A 202 7.67 -12.53 -6.81
C ASN A 202 6.35 -12.79 -6.09
N ILE A 203 6.04 -11.94 -5.10
CA ILE A 203 4.75 -12.02 -4.39
C ILE A 203 3.67 -11.42 -5.28
N HIS A 204 2.60 -12.18 -5.44
CA HIS A 204 1.42 -11.76 -6.18
C HIS A 204 0.20 -11.80 -5.27
N TRP A 205 -0.40 -10.63 -5.04
CA TRP A 205 -1.62 -10.49 -4.27
C TRP A 205 -2.84 -10.63 -5.21
N VAL A 206 -3.69 -11.59 -4.92
CA VAL A 206 -4.91 -11.85 -5.68
C VAL A 206 -6.10 -11.28 -4.93
N ALA A 207 -7.01 -10.60 -5.62
CA ALA A 207 -8.23 -10.10 -5.01
C ALA A 207 -9.07 -11.26 -4.45
N PRO A 208 -9.66 -11.11 -3.25
CA PRO A 208 -10.58 -12.11 -2.71
C PRO A 208 -11.83 -12.23 -3.58
N GLU A 209 -12.54 -13.31 -3.41
CA GLU A 209 -13.87 -13.45 -4.01
C GLU A 209 -14.87 -12.43 -3.43
N GLY A 210 -16.00 -12.23 -4.12
CA GLY A 210 -17.02 -11.28 -3.68
C GLY A 210 -17.57 -11.64 -2.30
N GLY A 211 -17.51 -10.70 -1.36
CA GLY A 211 -17.87 -10.90 0.03
C GLY A 211 -16.76 -11.50 0.91
N GLY A 212 -15.65 -11.96 0.31
CA GLY A 212 -14.47 -12.44 1.04
C GLY A 212 -13.51 -11.31 1.42
N GLY A 213 -12.43 -11.68 2.09
CA GLY A 213 -11.41 -10.76 2.58
C GLY A 213 -11.26 -10.84 4.09
N PRO A 214 -10.48 -9.94 4.70
CA PRO A 214 -10.26 -9.96 6.14
C PRO A 214 -11.46 -9.43 6.92
N ASN A 215 -11.73 -10.06 8.05
CA ASN A 215 -12.60 -9.54 9.08
C ASN A 215 -11.78 -8.67 10.05
N TYR A 216 -12.29 -7.51 10.41
CA TYR A 216 -11.63 -6.53 11.28
C TYR A 216 -12.45 -6.26 12.55
N PRO A 217 -12.58 -7.21 13.47
CA PRO A 217 -13.49 -7.06 14.61
C PRO A 217 -13.07 -5.97 15.60
N ASN A 218 -11.79 -5.62 15.64
CA ASN A 218 -11.23 -4.68 16.61
C ASN A 218 -10.46 -3.52 15.97
N MET A 219 -10.78 -3.21 14.69
CA MET A 219 -10.19 -2.05 13.99
C MET A 219 -11.25 -1.06 13.54
#